data_f0fc4ab9be41c1c6f939e1e54cee4af1
#
_entry.id   f0fc4ab9be41c1c6f939e1e54cee4af1
#
_cell.length_a   1.000
_cell.length_b   1.000
_cell.length_c   1.000
_cell.angle_alpha   90.00
_cell.angle_beta   90.00
_cell.angle_gamma   90.00
#
_symmetry.space_group_name_H-M   'P 1'
#
loop_
_entity.id
_entity.type
_entity.pdbx_description
1 polymer ?
#
loop_
_entity_poly.entity_id
_entity_poly.type
_entity_poly.pdbx_seq_one_letter_code
_entity_poly.pdbx_strand_id
1 'polypeptide(L)'
;MYRSGSALARITSIALLLTLALGSLPAAAISALAPAATLSPQDAPGDRERLWSNGCIAPEERTVPRTCVFGVTGSSFVVALVGDSHLSHLFAGFERLAKQRGWRLVVFTKVSCPFLDIRVRNVLQDREYTECAAWNRTVLAKLKNIRPDLTVTLAFRGIRPMVASKDTPSQEGAAIGRMLAQVPGRRAIIVDTPYSLRNIPTCLSSHADDPDVCRIPKSEVFTAGVRTRERAAADVADATYLDLTAAICAGYPCRVIRQGVVMFRDAHHLTNTYAATLRDVLGNALDRALD
;
A
#
# COMPACT_ATOMS: atom_id res chain seq x y z
N MET A 1 -90.38 -3.08 -58.46
CA MET A 1 -90.61 -1.67 -58.93
C MET A 1 -89.62 -0.72 -58.18
N TYR A 2 -88.75 -0.15 -58.97
CA TYR A 2 -88.25 1.23 -58.86
C TYR A 2 -87.55 1.64 -57.51
N ARG A 3 -86.47 2.35 -57.42
CA ARG A 3 -85.62 3.15 -58.36
C ARG A 3 -84.24 3.40 -57.71
N SER A 4 -83.33 3.50 -58.61
CA SER A 4 -81.95 3.94 -58.38
C SER A 4 -81.83 5.36 -57.78
N GLY A 5 -80.82 5.61 -57.06
CA GLY A 5 -80.35 6.96 -56.57
C GLY A 5 -78.87 6.91 -56.25
N SER A 6 -78.09 7.26 -57.27
CA SER A 6 -76.64 7.47 -57.14
C SER A 6 -76.31 8.76 -56.35
N ALA A 7 -75.48 8.67 -55.34
CA ALA A 7 -74.86 9.84 -54.70
C ALA A 7 -73.35 9.71 -54.73
N LEU A 8 -72.71 10.58 -55.53
CA LEU A 8 -71.25 10.74 -55.59
C LEU A 8 -70.72 11.25 -54.21
N ALA A 9 -69.93 10.48 -53.57
CA ALA A 9 -69.16 10.95 -52.41
C ALA A 9 -67.80 11.43 -52.92
N ARG A 10 -67.55 12.70 -52.70
CA ARG A 10 -66.25 13.36 -52.93
C ARG A 10 -65.24 12.85 -51.89
N ILE A 11 -64.17 12.24 -52.36
CA ILE A 11 -63.03 11.85 -51.53
C ILE A 11 -62.11 13.06 -51.40
N THR A 12 -62.11 13.71 -50.23
CA THR A 12 -61.11 14.71 -49.87
C THR A 12 -59.86 14.00 -49.28
N SER A 13 -58.82 14.01 -50.09
CA SER A 13 -57.51 13.49 -49.63
C SER A 13 -56.88 14.47 -48.59
N ILE A 14 -56.82 14.07 -47.35
CA ILE A 14 -56.04 14.75 -46.34
C ILE A 14 -54.62 14.20 -46.39
N ALA A 15 -53.69 15.00 -46.92
CA ALA A 15 -52.27 14.71 -46.89
C ALA A 15 -51.75 14.94 -45.47
N LEU A 16 -51.43 13.87 -44.73
CA LEU A 16 -50.82 13.92 -43.41
C LEU A 16 -49.30 14.11 -43.57
N LEU A 17 -48.80 15.32 -43.37
CA LEU A 17 -47.36 15.63 -43.32
C LEU A 17 -46.80 15.11 -42.02
N LEU A 18 -46.12 13.94 -42.06
CA LEU A 18 -45.27 13.45 -40.97
C LEU A 18 -43.95 14.25 -40.98
N THR A 19 -43.83 15.22 -40.09
CA THR A 19 -42.54 15.84 -39.77
C THR A 19 -41.72 14.89 -38.91
N LEU A 20 -40.73 14.24 -39.50
CA LEU A 20 -39.68 13.50 -38.76
C LEU A 20 -38.84 14.54 -37.96
N ALA A 21 -39.10 14.65 -36.65
CA ALA A 21 -38.16 15.30 -35.74
C ALA A 21 -36.92 14.42 -35.54
N LEU A 22 -35.84 14.76 -36.23
CA LEU A 22 -34.51 14.22 -35.96
C LEU A 22 -34.06 14.74 -34.59
N GLY A 23 -34.39 14.00 -33.53
CA GLY A 23 -33.85 14.22 -32.21
C GLY A 23 -32.33 13.97 -32.24
N SER A 24 -31.56 15.04 -32.14
CA SER A 24 -30.13 14.98 -31.88
C SER A 24 -29.88 14.29 -30.54
N LEU A 25 -29.38 13.04 -30.56
CA LEU A 25 -28.88 12.37 -29.37
C LEU A 25 -27.71 13.21 -28.80
N PRO A 26 -27.69 13.49 -27.49
CA PRO A 26 -26.55 14.16 -26.89
C PRO A 26 -25.32 13.26 -27.08
N ALA A 27 -24.27 13.80 -27.69
CA ALA A 27 -22.96 13.15 -27.75
C ALA A 27 -22.54 12.84 -26.32
N ALA A 28 -22.52 11.54 -25.96
CA ALA A 28 -21.95 11.09 -24.70
C ALA A 28 -20.52 11.60 -24.66
N ALA A 29 -20.23 12.51 -23.72
CA ALA A 29 -18.89 12.98 -23.47
C ALA A 29 -18.06 11.75 -23.06
N ILE A 30 -17.22 11.27 -23.97
CA ILE A 30 -16.18 10.30 -23.66
C ILE A 30 -15.25 11.05 -22.72
N SER A 31 -15.43 10.82 -21.41
CA SER A 31 -14.44 11.25 -20.42
C SER A 31 -13.11 10.62 -20.81
N ALA A 32 -12.23 11.41 -21.40
CA ALA A 32 -10.86 10.99 -21.64
C ALA A 32 -10.29 10.57 -20.29
N LEU A 33 -10.04 9.27 -20.12
CA LEU A 33 -9.30 8.75 -18.97
C LEU A 33 -8.00 9.55 -18.91
N ALA A 34 -7.76 10.24 -17.79
CA ALA A 34 -6.50 10.92 -17.57
C ALA A 34 -5.36 9.92 -17.83
N PRO A 35 -4.30 10.32 -18.56
CA PRO A 35 -3.20 9.42 -18.84
C PRO A 35 -2.70 8.80 -17.55
N ALA A 36 -2.50 7.48 -17.54
CA ALA A 36 -1.94 6.80 -16.38
C ALA A 36 -0.63 7.48 -15.99
N ALA A 37 -0.46 7.77 -14.69
CA ALA A 37 0.75 8.40 -14.21
C ALA A 37 1.96 7.53 -14.63
N THR A 38 2.91 8.13 -15.32
CA THR A 38 4.19 7.51 -15.63
C THR A 38 5.24 8.02 -14.64
N LEU A 39 6.24 7.21 -14.35
CA LEU A 39 7.36 7.58 -13.48
C LEU A 39 8.65 7.04 -14.08
N SER A 40 9.55 7.96 -14.44
CA SER A 40 10.84 7.61 -15.05
C SER A 40 11.84 7.05 -14.04
N PRO A 41 12.88 6.32 -14.48
CA PRO A 41 13.96 5.91 -13.60
C PRO A 41 14.71 7.09 -12.94
N GLN A 42 14.79 8.24 -13.60
CA GLN A 42 15.45 9.46 -13.12
C GLN A 42 14.64 10.10 -11.97
N ASP A 43 13.31 10.06 -12.05
CA ASP A 43 12.43 10.68 -11.06
C ASP A 43 12.13 9.76 -9.87
N ALA A 44 12.24 8.44 -10.06
CA ALA A 44 11.89 7.43 -9.08
C ALA A 44 12.59 7.61 -7.70
N PRO A 45 13.89 7.98 -7.59
CA PRO A 45 14.53 8.20 -6.29
C PRO A 45 13.89 9.31 -5.45
N GLY A 46 13.30 10.32 -6.10
CA GLY A 46 12.60 11.43 -5.46
C GLY A 46 11.13 11.14 -5.11
N ASP A 47 10.54 10.08 -5.67
CA ASP A 47 9.12 9.75 -5.49
C ASP A 47 8.87 9.04 -4.16
N ARG A 48 8.90 9.84 -3.08
CA ARG A 48 8.73 9.42 -1.69
C ARG A 48 7.34 9.75 -1.17
N GLU A 49 6.89 8.97 -0.20
CA GLU A 49 5.66 9.25 0.54
C GLU A 49 5.78 10.58 1.31
N ARG A 50 4.67 11.34 1.36
CA ARG A 50 4.62 12.65 2.04
C ARG A 50 4.89 12.62 3.55
N LEU A 51 4.99 11.43 4.14
CA LEU A 51 5.37 11.25 5.54
C LEU A 51 6.77 11.82 5.82
N TRP A 52 7.66 11.86 4.82
CA TRP A 52 8.97 12.50 4.91
C TRP A 52 8.86 14.02 5.02
N SER A 53 8.14 14.64 4.11
CA SER A 53 8.04 16.10 4.03
C SER A 53 7.25 16.74 5.18
N ASN A 54 6.32 16.00 5.78
CA ASN A 54 5.50 16.48 6.90
C ASN A 54 6.02 16.04 8.28
N GLY A 55 7.19 15.38 8.35
CA GLY A 55 7.84 14.97 9.59
C GLY A 55 7.13 13.83 10.33
N CYS A 56 6.36 13.00 9.64
CA CYS A 56 5.68 11.84 10.21
C CYS A 56 6.53 10.57 10.24
N ILE A 57 7.65 10.53 9.49
CA ILE A 57 8.71 9.55 9.72
C ILE A 57 9.67 10.13 10.75
N ALA A 58 9.79 9.48 11.90
CA ALA A 58 10.70 9.88 12.93
C ALA A 58 12.16 9.59 12.51
N PRO A 59 13.06 10.57 12.56
CA PRO A 59 14.48 10.32 12.30
C PRO A 59 15.09 9.46 13.40
N GLU A 60 16.32 8.97 13.18
CA GLU A 60 16.94 7.96 14.05
C GLU A 60 17.10 8.40 15.51
N GLU A 61 17.46 9.66 15.76
CA GLU A 61 17.70 10.18 17.10
C GLU A 61 16.41 10.43 17.90
N ARG A 62 15.26 10.46 17.26
CA ARG A 62 14.00 10.80 17.92
C ARG A 62 13.47 9.63 18.75
N THR A 63 13.19 9.89 20.03
CA THR A 63 12.62 8.91 20.96
C THR A 63 11.13 9.12 21.24
N VAL A 64 10.61 10.31 20.94
CA VAL A 64 9.20 10.66 21.15
C VAL A 64 8.46 10.67 19.83
N PRO A 65 7.44 9.80 19.62
CA PRO A 65 6.69 9.74 18.38
C PRO A 65 5.73 10.93 18.24
N ARG A 66 5.68 11.50 17.05
CA ARG A 66 4.58 12.36 16.60
C ARG A 66 3.38 11.48 16.24
N THR A 67 2.18 11.87 16.67
CA THR A 67 0.94 11.22 16.23
C THR A 67 0.49 11.88 14.94
N CYS A 68 0.60 11.17 13.83
CA CYS A 68 0.16 11.65 12.52
C CYS A 68 -1.18 11.02 12.14
N VAL A 69 -2.14 11.84 11.72
CA VAL A 69 -3.50 11.40 11.42
C VAL A 69 -3.85 11.77 9.98
N PHE A 70 -4.42 10.80 9.25
CA PHE A 70 -4.79 10.93 7.84
C PHE A 70 -6.14 10.25 7.56
N GLY A 71 -6.51 10.14 6.28
CA GLY A 71 -7.79 9.56 5.87
C GLY A 71 -8.96 10.45 6.28
N VAL A 72 -10.01 9.88 6.85
CA VAL A 72 -11.19 10.59 7.38
C VAL A 72 -10.97 10.84 8.87
N THR A 73 -10.42 12.00 9.22
CA THR A 73 -9.91 12.30 10.57
C THR A 73 -10.96 12.25 11.68
N GLY A 74 -12.23 12.49 11.35
CA GLY A 74 -13.38 12.41 12.28
C GLY A 74 -14.02 11.03 12.41
N SER A 75 -13.51 10.01 11.68
CA SER A 75 -14.05 8.65 11.74
C SER A 75 -13.80 8.00 13.10
N SER A 76 -14.80 7.24 13.56
CA SER A 76 -14.69 6.40 14.75
C SER A 76 -13.89 5.12 14.47
N PHE A 77 -13.85 4.65 13.21
CA PHE A 77 -13.05 3.47 12.85
C PHE A 77 -11.59 3.86 12.65
N VAL A 78 -10.73 3.37 13.51
CA VAL A 78 -9.32 3.76 13.58
C VAL A 78 -8.43 2.62 13.11
N VAL A 79 -7.65 2.89 12.06
CA VAL A 79 -6.57 2.00 11.61
C VAL A 79 -5.23 2.60 11.99
N ALA A 80 -4.42 1.88 12.75
CA ALA A 80 -3.07 2.29 13.10
C ALA A 80 -2.03 1.60 12.21
N LEU A 81 -1.10 2.38 11.68
CA LEU A 81 0.10 1.87 10.99
C LEU A 81 1.31 2.09 11.90
N VAL A 82 2.04 1.04 12.23
CA VAL A 82 3.23 1.12 13.09
C VAL A 82 4.37 0.28 12.54
N GLY A 83 5.54 0.89 12.30
CA GLY A 83 6.71 0.19 11.75
C GLY A 83 7.82 1.10 11.28
N ASP A 84 8.68 0.56 10.43
CA ASP A 84 9.80 1.28 9.84
C ASP A 84 9.49 1.86 8.45
N SER A 85 10.54 2.19 7.67
CA SER A 85 10.41 2.75 6.33
C SER A 85 9.74 1.81 5.33
N HIS A 86 9.75 0.49 5.58
CA HIS A 86 9.07 -0.48 4.72
C HIS A 86 7.55 -0.48 4.91
N LEU A 87 7.06 -0.15 6.10
CA LEU A 87 5.64 0.16 6.25
C LEU A 87 5.30 1.52 5.64
N SER A 88 6.18 2.52 5.83
CA SER A 88 5.91 3.88 5.35
C SER A 88 5.80 3.96 3.84
N HIS A 89 6.56 3.19 3.07
CA HIS A 89 6.48 3.23 1.62
C HIS A 89 5.15 2.69 1.05
N LEU A 90 4.34 1.97 1.84
CA LEU A 90 2.98 1.58 1.46
C LEU A 90 1.93 2.66 1.78
N PHE A 91 2.34 3.77 2.40
CA PHE A 91 1.44 4.80 2.92
C PHE A 91 0.46 5.34 1.89
N ALA A 92 0.89 5.61 0.64
CA ALA A 92 0.01 6.14 -0.39
C ALA A 92 -1.18 5.22 -0.70
N GLY A 93 -0.95 3.90 -0.71
CA GLY A 93 -2.01 2.90 -0.86
C GLY A 93 -2.95 2.89 0.34
N PHE A 94 -2.41 2.90 1.55
CA PHE A 94 -3.20 2.96 2.79
C PHE A 94 -4.01 4.25 2.91
N GLU A 95 -3.43 5.41 2.56
CA GLU A 95 -4.15 6.67 2.62
C GLU A 95 -5.34 6.71 1.65
N ARG A 96 -5.15 6.23 0.42
CA ARG A 96 -6.23 6.11 -0.57
C ARG A 96 -7.32 5.15 -0.08
N LEU A 97 -6.93 4.01 0.48
CA LEU A 97 -7.85 3.04 1.04
C LEU A 97 -8.64 3.62 2.22
N ALA A 98 -7.95 4.29 3.15
CA ALA A 98 -8.60 4.91 4.31
C ALA A 98 -9.62 5.98 3.91
N LYS A 99 -9.32 6.80 2.90
CA LYS A 99 -10.27 7.76 2.34
C LYS A 99 -11.49 7.06 1.72
N GLN A 100 -11.27 5.99 0.97
CA GLN A 100 -12.34 5.22 0.32
C GLN A 100 -13.26 4.53 1.33
N ARG A 101 -12.67 3.95 2.39
CA ARG A 101 -13.38 3.18 3.43
C ARG A 101 -13.91 4.06 4.56
N GLY A 102 -13.64 5.35 4.57
CA GLY A 102 -14.03 6.24 5.64
C GLY A 102 -13.26 6.04 6.94
N TRP A 103 -12.01 5.55 6.90
CA TRP A 103 -11.20 5.26 8.08
C TRP A 103 -10.36 6.45 8.53
N ARG A 104 -10.19 6.58 9.84
CA ARG A 104 -9.16 7.41 10.46
C ARG A 104 -7.86 6.62 10.50
N LEU A 105 -6.84 7.12 9.81
CA LEU A 105 -5.53 6.46 9.73
C LEU A 105 -4.55 7.15 10.68
N VAL A 106 -4.06 6.43 11.68
CA VAL A 106 -3.05 6.91 12.63
C VAL A 106 -1.71 6.26 12.30
N VAL A 107 -0.66 7.05 12.10
CA VAL A 107 0.62 6.57 11.59
C VAL A 107 1.75 6.86 12.57
N PHE A 108 2.51 5.81 12.89
CA PHE A 108 3.74 5.85 13.67
C PHE A 108 4.84 5.13 12.88
N THR A 109 5.72 5.88 12.25
CA THR A 109 6.85 5.32 11.50
C THR A 109 8.16 5.96 11.90
N LYS A 110 9.23 5.16 11.90
CA LYS A 110 10.58 5.60 12.25
C LYS A 110 11.61 4.93 11.35
N VAL A 111 12.63 5.69 10.96
CA VAL A 111 13.73 5.20 10.12
C VAL A 111 14.38 3.98 10.78
N SER A 112 14.51 2.88 10.02
CA SER A 112 15.20 1.64 10.42
C SER A 112 14.77 1.08 11.79
N CYS A 113 13.56 1.39 12.26
CA CYS A 113 13.06 1.00 13.57
C CYS A 113 11.78 0.17 13.47
N PRO A 114 11.89 -1.16 13.41
CA PRO A 114 10.73 -2.03 13.43
C PRO A 114 10.02 -2.00 14.79
N PHE A 115 8.74 -2.34 14.80
CA PHE A 115 7.94 -2.40 16.03
C PHE A 115 8.14 -3.74 16.74
N LEU A 116 9.17 -3.82 17.61
CA LEU A 116 9.57 -5.05 18.31
C LEU A 116 10.17 -4.75 19.68
N ASP A 117 10.33 -5.80 20.51
CA ASP A 117 10.78 -5.70 21.91
C ASP A 117 12.19 -6.25 22.19
N ILE A 118 12.98 -6.52 21.14
CA ILE A 118 14.38 -6.91 21.30
C ILE A 118 15.34 -5.78 20.92
N ARG A 119 16.58 -5.90 21.39
CA ARG A 119 17.64 -4.96 21.06
C ARG A 119 18.09 -5.16 19.63
N VAL A 120 18.09 -4.09 18.85
CA VAL A 120 18.53 -4.11 17.44
C VAL A 120 19.72 -3.15 17.25
N ARG A 121 20.50 -3.42 16.19
CA ARG A 121 21.61 -2.57 15.76
C ARG A 121 21.09 -1.45 14.86
N ASN A 122 21.51 -0.22 15.14
CA ASN A 122 21.45 0.84 14.15
C ASN A 122 22.54 0.57 13.10
N VAL A 123 22.12 0.23 11.88
CA VAL A 123 23.05 -0.19 10.81
C VAL A 123 23.87 0.97 10.24
N LEU A 124 23.39 2.23 10.36
CA LEU A 124 24.09 3.42 9.89
C LEU A 124 25.19 3.88 10.87
N GLN A 125 24.96 3.66 12.17
CA GLN A 125 25.87 4.11 13.23
C GLN A 125 26.65 2.95 13.86
N ASP A 126 26.39 1.72 13.44
CA ASP A 126 27.00 0.47 13.90
C ASP A 126 27.01 0.28 15.44
N ARG A 127 25.92 0.68 16.11
CA ARG A 127 25.72 0.59 17.55
C ARG A 127 24.33 0.05 17.90
N GLU A 128 24.09 -0.18 19.19
CA GLU A 128 22.73 -0.47 19.65
C GLU A 128 21.79 0.71 19.37
N TYR A 129 20.59 0.40 18.88
CA TYR A 129 19.56 1.38 18.53
C TYR A 129 18.62 1.62 19.72
N THR A 130 19.16 2.24 20.77
CA THR A 130 18.44 2.51 22.03
C THR A 130 17.27 3.46 21.83
N GLU A 131 17.37 4.40 20.86
CA GLU A 131 16.32 5.36 20.51
C GLU A 131 15.11 4.64 19.87
N CYS A 132 15.33 3.55 19.11
CA CYS A 132 14.25 2.71 18.60
C CYS A 132 13.49 2.05 19.75
N ALA A 133 14.18 1.45 20.70
CA ALA A 133 13.56 0.82 21.85
C ALA A 133 12.76 1.82 22.70
N ALA A 134 13.28 3.02 22.92
CA ALA A 134 12.59 4.09 23.65
C ALA A 134 11.34 4.58 22.88
N TRP A 135 11.47 4.77 21.56
CA TRP A 135 10.37 5.18 20.68
C TRP A 135 9.25 4.13 20.66
N ASN A 136 9.58 2.84 20.51
CA ASN A 136 8.64 1.73 20.52
C ASN A 136 7.82 1.67 21.83
N ARG A 137 8.45 1.84 23.00
CA ARG A 137 7.72 1.90 24.28
C ARG A 137 6.69 3.03 24.32
N THR A 138 7.07 4.22 23.82
CA THR A 138 6.17 5.37 23.77
C THR A 138 5.04 5.18 22.76
N VAL A 139 5.32 4.59 21.59
CA VAL A 139 4.28 4.25 20.60
C VAL A 139 3.30 3.24 21.17
N LEU A 140 3.78 2.18 21.82
CA LEU A 140 2.92 1.20 22.45
C LEU A 140 1.96 1.83 23.48
N ALA A 141 2.46 2.73 24.33
CA ALA A 141 1.62 3.46 25.28
C ALA A 141 0.54 4.30 24.57
N LYS A 142 0.92 4.99 23.47
CA LYS A 142 -0.05 5.75 22.65
C LYS A 142 -1.09 4.83 22.00
N LEU A 143 -0.69 3.71 21.44
CA LEU A 143 -1.62 2.75 20.81
C LEU A 143 -2.60 2.16 21.84
N LYS A 144 -2.14 1.85 23.05
CA LYS A 144 -3.03 1.42 24.16
C LYS A 144 -4.10 2.46 24.51
N ASN A 145 -3.75 3.74 24.45
CA ASN A 145 -4.69 4.85 24.72
C ASN A 145 -5.63 5.11 23.52
N ILE A 146 -5.11 5.03 22.28
CA ILE A 146 -5.90 5.23 21.05
C ILE A 146 -6.92 4.12 20.85
N ARG A 147 -6.59 2.87 21.22
CA ARG A 147 -7.40 1.67 21.06
C ARG A 147 -7.89 1.51 19.61
N PRO A 148 -6.98 1.35 18.62
CA PRO A 148 -7.37 1.22 17.24
C PRO A 148 -8.22 -0.04 17.01
N ASP A 149 -9.13 0.02 16.03
CA ASP A 149 -9.93 -1.13 15.59
C ASP A 149 -9.06 -2.16 14.86
N LEU A 150 -8.04 -1.67 14.12
CA LEU A 150 -7.05 -2.49 13.45
C LEU A 150 -5.67 -1.87 13.57
N THR A 151 -4.67 -2.66 13.94
CA THR A 151 -3.25 -2.26 13.87
C THR A 151 -2.53 -3.09 12.81
N VAL A 152 -1.85 -2.41 11.90
CA VAL A 152 -1.05 -3.03 10.83
C VAL A 152 0.42 -2.74 11.07
N THR A 153 1.25 -3.77 11.02
CA THR A 153 2.71 -3.63 11.07
C THR A 153 3.40 -4.31 9.90
N LEU A 154 4.54 -3.79 9.53
CA LEU A 154 5.50 -4.37 8.61
C LEU A 154 6.89 -3.95 9.09
N ALA A 155 7.86 -4.86 8.96
CA ALA A 155 9.23 -4.63 9.35
C ALA A 155 10.19 -5.00 8.20
N PHE A 156 11.19 -4.16 7.94
CA PHE A 156 12.24 -4.45 6.98
C PHE A 156 12.95 -5.76 7.31
N ARG A 157 13.17 -6.61 6.30
CA ARG A 157 13.85 -7.91 6.44
C ARG A 157 15.32 -7.82 6.84
N GLY A 158 15.94 -6.66 6.67
CA GLY A 158 17.32 -6.40 7.04
C GLY A 158 17.51 -5.97 8.49
N ILE A 159 16.56 -6.23 9.39
CA ILE A 159 16.73 -6.04 10.83
C ILE A 159 17.97 -6.80 11.30
N ARG A 160 18.72 -6.19 12.21
CA ARG A 160 19.90 -6.80 12.81
C ARG A 160 19.76 -6.83 14.32
N PRO A 161 19.34 -7.94 14.93
CA PRO A 161 19.38 -8.11 16.38
C PRO A 161 20.81 -7.95 16.93
N MET A 162 20.92 -7.41 18.14
CA MET A 162 22.23 -7.32 18.82
C MET A 162 22.81 -8.69 19.14
N VAL A 163 21.93 -9.68 19.35
CA VAL A 163 22.31 -11.07 19.58
C VAL A 163 21.66 -11.92 18.49
N ALA A 164 22.46 -12.41 17.58
CA ALA A 164 22.00 -13.35 16.55
C ALA A 164 22.03 -14.79 17.08
N SER A 165 21.05 -15.60 16.68
CA SER A 165 20.98 -17.03 16.96
C SER A 165 20.67 -17.82 15.68
N LYS A 166 20.71 -19.15 15.75
CA LYS A 166 20.32 -20.02 14.62
C LYS A 166 18.86 -19.82 14.23
N ASP A 167 17.99 -19.45 15.19
CA ASP A 167 16.56 -19.24 14.98
C ASP A 167 16.20 -17.75 14.91
N THR A 168 17.13 -16.90 14.46
CA THR A 168 16.95 -15.45 14.39
C THR A 168 15.62 -15.02 13.76
N PRO A 169 15.17 -15.56 12.59
CA PRO A 169 13.90 -15.14 12.02
C PRO A 169 12.70 -15.40 12.94
N SER A 170 12.62 -16.56 13.58
CA SER A 170 11.51 -16.87 14.51
C SER A 170 11.56 -16.00 15.76
N GLN A 171 12.74 -15.70 16.29
CA GLN A 171 12.92 -14.82 17.46
C GLN A 171 12.57 -13.37 17.15
N GLU A 172 12.97 -12.85 15.99
CA GLU A 172 12.54 -11.52 15.50
C GLU A 172 11.03 -11.45 15.33
N GLY A 173 10.45 -12.49 14.71
CA GLY A 173 9.00 -12.62 14.56
C GLY A 173 8.28 -12.60 15.89
N ALA A 174 8.71 -13.42 16.83
CA ALA A 174 8.14 -13.45 18.17
C ALA A 174 8.26 -12.10 18.90
N ALA A 175 9.37 -11.36 18.67
CA ALA A 175 9.56 -10.03 19.26
C ALA A 175 8.58 -8.98 18.68
N ILE A 176 8.35 -9.02 17.37
CA ILE A 176 7.30 -8.21 16.72
C ILE A 176 5.92 -8.60 17.26
N GLY A 177 5.64 -9.90 17.32
CA GLY A 177 4.38 -10.44 17.81
C GLY A 177 4.06 -10.03 19.24
N ARG A 178 5.02 -10.12 20.16
CA ARG A 178 4.83 -9.69 21.57
C ARG A 178 4.51 -8.21 21.70
N MET A 179 5.12 -7.35 20.87
CA MET A 179 4.78 -5.92 20.86
C MET A 179 3.37 -5.70 20.36
N LEU A 180 3.02 -6.35 19.24
CA LEU A 180 1.73 -6.19 18.60
C LEU A 180 0.58 -6.78 19.45
N ALA A 181 0.82 -7.90 20.14
CA ALA A 181 -0.16 -8.54 21.04
C ALA A 181 -0.64 -7.62 22.18
N GLN A 182 0.18 -6.65 22.56
CA GLN A 182 -0.17 -5.69 23.61
C GLN A 182 -1.09 -4.55 23.13
N VAL A 183 -1.29 -4.42 21.82
CA VAL A 183 -2.16 -3.37 21.26
C VAL A 183 -3.59 -3.91 21.20
N PRO A 184 -4.60 -3.17 21.70
CA PRO A 184 -6.01 -3.54 21.60
C PRO A 184 -6.49 -3.60 20.15
N GLY A 185 -7.58 -4.32 19.91
CA GLY A 185 -8.22 -4.44 18.59
C GLY A 185 -7.62 -5.55 17.73
N ARG A 186 -8.06 -5.59 16.47
CA ARG A 186 -7.56 -6.53 15.47
C ARG A 186 -6.13 -6.19 15.05
N ARG A 187 -5.41 -7.17 14.57
CA ARG A 187 -3.99 -7.04 14.23
C ARG A 187 -3.69 -7.69 12.89
N ALA A 188 -2.84 -7.06 12.11
CA ALA A 188 -2.35 -7.61 10.85
C ALA A 188 -0.84 -7.39 10.69
N ILE A 189 -0.18 -8.36 10.08
CA ILE A 189 1.24 -8.31 9.75
C ILE A 189 1.39 -8.51 8.26
N ILE A 190 2.04 -7.55 7.61
CA ILE A 190 2.37 -7.62 6.19
C ILE A 190 3.78 -8.20 6.04
N VAL A 191 3.92 -9.22 5.19
CA VAL A 191 5.22 -9.72 4.76
C VAL A 191 6.00 -8.62 4.06
N ASP A 192 7.29 -8.50 4.40
CA ASP A 192 8.14 -7.47 3.79
C ASP A 192 8.15 -7.60 2.26
N THR A 193 8.12 -6.44 1.61
CA THR A 193 8.03 -6.32 0.15
C THR A 193 9.29 -6.86 -0.55
N PRO A 194 9.22 -7.16 -1.85
CA PRO A 194 10.38 -7.61 -2.60
C PRO A 194 11.60 -6.70 -2.44
N TYR A 195 12.75 -7.30 -2.36
CA TYR A 195 14.05 -6.66 -2.19
C TYR A 195 14.95 -6.99 -3.38
N SER A 196 15.78 -6.07 -3.83
CA SER A 196 16.83 -6.29 -4.84
C SER A 196 18.20 -6.00 -4.25
N LEU A 197 19.21 -6.72 -4.69
CA LEU A 197 20.60 -6.41 -4.39
C LEU A 197 21.14 -5.23 -5.21
N ARG A 198 20.39 -4.80 -6.24
CA ARG A 198 20.75 -3.68 -7.13
C ARG A 198 19.85 -2.47 -6.86
N ASN A 199 20.40 -1.27 -6.98
CA ASN A 199 19.59 -0.06 -7.05
C ASN A 199 18.80 -0.07 -8.36
N ILE A 200 17.48 -0.18 -8.29
CA ILE A 200 16.60 -0.38 -9.46
C ILE A 200 16.61 0.83 -10.41
N PRO A 201 16.45 2.09 -9.95
CA PRO A 201 16.53 3.27 -10.84
C PRO A 201 17.88 3.36 -11.57
N THR A 202 18.98 3.12 -10.86
CA THR A 202 20.32 3.12 -11.47
C THR A 202 20.46 2.04 -12.53
N CYS A 203 20.00 0.82 -12.24
CA CYS A 203 20.01 -0.28 -13.20
C CYS A 203 19.21 0.07 -14.46
N LEU A 204 18.00 0.58 -14.30
CA LEU A 204 17.12 0.96 -15.42
C LEU A 204 17.71 2.08 -16.27
N SER A 205 18.37 3.08 -15.64
CA SER A 205 19.04 4.16 -16.36
C SER A 205 20.24 3.66 -17.16
N SER A 206 20.93 2.63 -16.68
CA SER A 206 22.08 2.03 -17.37
C SER A 206 21.69 1.01 -18.45
N HIS A 207 20.44 0.53 -18.46
CA HIS A 207 19.92 -0.48 -19.38
C HIS A 207 18.60 -0.02 -20.01
N ALA A 208 18.58 1.22 -20.53
CA ALA A 208 17.35 1.80 -21.09
C ALA A 208 16.79 1.00 -22.27
N ASP A 209 17.67 0.38 -23.07
CA ASP A 209 17.30 -0.43 -24.23
C ASP A 209 16.82 -1.86 -23.85
N ASP A 210 17.20 -2.35 -22.65
CA ASP A 210 16.78 -3.65 -22.13
C ASP A 210 16.50 -3.59 -20.61
N PRO A 211 15.36 -3.02 -20.19
CA PRO A 211 15.01 -2.87 -18.77
C PRO A 211 14.75 -4.23 -18.08
N ASP A 212 14.56 -5.30 -18.82
CA ASP A 212 14.32 -6.64 -18.28
C ASP A 212 15.54 -7.21 -17.54
N VAL A 213 16.75 -6.75 -17.85
CA VAL A 213 17.98 -7.04 -17.08
C VAL A 213 17.85 -6.63 -15.61
N CYS A 214 17.03 -5.63 -15.30
CA CYS A 214 16.84 -5.10 -13.95
C CYS A 214 15.76 -5.84 -13.13
N ARG A 215 15.12 -6.87 -13.68
CA ARG A 215 14.15 -7.68 -12.95
C ARG A 215 14.79 -8.34 -11.73
N ILE A 216 14.00 -8.49 -10.66
CA ILE A 216 14.47 -9.09 -9.40
C ILE A 216 14.34 -10.60 -9.46
N PRO A 217 15.43 -11.37 -9.30
CA PRO A 217 15.39 -12.81 -9.27
C PRO A 217 14.53 -13.35 -8.13
N LYS A 218 13.94 -14.54 -8.31
CA LYS A 218 13.13 -15.19 -7.28
C LYS A 218 13.88 -15.38 -5.95
N SER A 219 15.18 -15.66 -6.00
CA SER A 219 16.05 -15.81 -4.83
C SER A 219 16.20 -14.54 -4.00
N GLU A 220 16.14 -13.37 -4.63
CA GLU A 220 16.18 -12.07 -3.93
C GLU A 220 14.80 -11.72 -3.35
N VAL A 221 13.70 -12.04 -4.06
CA VAL A 221 12.34 -11.82 -3.57
C VAL A 221 12.05 -12.67 -2.33
N PHE A 222 12.45 -13.94 -2.36
CA PHE A 222 12.23 -14.90 -1.28
C PHE A 222 13.52 -15.21 -0.52
N THR A 223 14.12 -14.20 0.10
CA THR A 223 15.24 -14.46 1.02
C THR A 223 14.79 -15.36 2.16
N ALA A 224 15.68 -16.27 2.56
CA ALA A 224 15.40 -17.22 3.63
C ALA A 224 14.97 -16.49 4.93
N GLY A 225 13.93 -17.00 5.56
CA GLY A 225 13.48 -16.54 6.87
C GLY A 225 12.47 -15.42 6.90
N VAL A 226 12.28 -14.61 5.81
CA VAL A 226 11.32 -13.49 5.87
C VAL A 226 9.91 -13.94 6.17
N ARG A 227 9.41 -14.96 5.48
CA ARG A 227 8.07 -15.52 5.73
C ARG A 227 7.95 -16.24 7.07
N THR A 228 9.03 -16.88 7.52
CA THR A 228 9.10 -17.52 8.84
C THR A 228 8.96 -16.47 9.94
N ARG A 229 9.63 -15.34 9.79
CA ARG A 229 9.56 -14.20 10.72
C ARG A 229 8.13 -13.68 10.85
N GLU A 230 7.49 -13.33 9.76
CA GLU A 230 6.13 -12.77 9.80
C GLU A 230 5.07 -13.78 10.25
N ARG A 231 5.25 -15.09 9.95
CA ARG A 231 4.38 -16.13 10.50
C ARG A 231 4.51 -16.24 12.00
N ALA A 232 5.75 -16.33 12.51
CA ALA A 232 5.99 -16.36 13.95
C ALA A 232 5.44 -15.11 14.66
N ALA A 233 5.52 -13.95 14.01
CA ALA A 233 4.92 -12.71 14.55
C ALA A 233 3.39 -12.78 14.56
N ALA A 234 2.77 -13.30 13.51
CA ALA A 234 1.34 -13.46 13.42
C ALA A 234 0.81 -14.45 14.47
N ASP A 235 1.49 -15.60 14.62
CA ASP A 235 1.11 -16.62 15.60
C ASP A 235 1.17 -16.08 17.03
N VAL A 236 2.24 -15.36 17.39
CA VAL A 236 2.39 -14.78 18.75
C VAL A 236 1.40 -13.66 19.00
N ALA A 237 1.07 -12.86 17.99
CA ALA A 237 0.16 -11.73 18.13
C ALA A 237 -1.31 -12.08 17.94
N ASP A 238 -1.64 -13.30 17.57
CA ASP A 238 -2.98 -13.65 17.06
C ASP A 238 -3.40 -12.62 15.98
N ALA A 239 -2.56 -12.48 14.94
CA ALA A 239 -2.70 -11.47 13.92
C ALA A 239 -2.91 -12.10 12.53
N THR A 240 -3.63 -11.42 11.67
CA THR A 240 -3.80 -11.85 10.28
C THR A 240 -2.49 -11.68 9.51
N TYR A 241 -1.99 -12.77 8.93
CA TYR A 241 -0.81 -12.80 8.08
C TYR A 241 -1.17 -12.38 6.65
N LEU A 242 -0.52 -11.34 6.13
CA LEU A 242 -0.78 -10.76 4.83
C LEU A 242 0.47 -10.81 3.94
N ASP A 243 0.45 -11.63 2.90
CA ASP A 243 1.53 -11.72 1.90
C ASP A 243 1.07 -11.03 0.60
N LEU A 244 1.63 -9.87 0.31
CA LEU A 244 1.35 -9.08 -0.90
C LEU A 244 2.32 -9.41 -2.04
N THR A 245 3.26 -10.34 -1.85
CA THR A 245 4.34 -10.62 -2.81
C THR A 245 3.80 -10.99 -4.18
N ALA A 246 2.77 -11.83 -4.27
CA ALA A 246 2.19 -12.24 -5.55
C ALA A 246 1.51 -11.09 -6.31
N ALA A 247 0.95 -10.11 -5.60
CA ALA A 247 0.34 -8.92 -6.21
C ALA A 247 1.40 -7.92 -6.71
N ILE A 248 2.53 -7.82 -6.01
CA ILE A 248 3.67 -6.97 -6.42
C ILE A 248 4.48 -7.67 -7.52
N CYS A 249 4.81 -8.95 -7.33
CA CYS A 249 5.55 -9.78 -8.29
C CYS A 249 4.62 -10.81 -8.92
N ALA A 250 3.93 -10.45 -10.00
CA ALA A 250 3.02 -11.35 -10.72
C ALA A 250 3.73 -12.51 -11.45
N GLY A 251 5.04 -12.64 -11.32
CA GLY A 251 5.88 -13.68 -11.93
C GLY A 251 7.35 -13.48 -11.59
N TYR A 252 8.20 -14.44 -11.96
CA TYR A 252 9.65 -14.39 -11.70
C TYR A 252 10.45 -14.58 -12.96
N PRO A 253 11.53 -13.78 -13.16
CA PRO A 253 11.98 -12.69 -12.30
C PRO A 253 10.93 -11.58 -12.19
N CYS A 254 10.85 -10.94 -10.99
CA CYS A 254 9.87 -9.91 -10.67
C CYS A 254 10.12 -8.64 -11.51
N ARG A 255 9.09 -8.13 -12.16
CA ARG A 255 9.19 -6.88 -12.91
C ARG A 255 9.41 -5.70 -11.96
N VAL A 256 10.12 -4.69 -12.45
CA VAL A 256 10.43 -3.45 -11.72
C VAL A 256 9.77 -2.20 -12.33
N ILE A 257 9.10 -2.39 -13.48
CA ILE A 257 8.23 -1.40 -14.11
C ILE A 257 6.85 -2.03 -14.31
N ARG A 258 5.80 -1.30 -13.95
CA ARG A 258 4.41 -1.71 -14.16
C ARG A 258 3.59 -0.54 -14.68
N GLN A 259 2.94 -0.72 -15.84
CA GLN A 259 2.12 0.31 -16.48
C GLN A 259 2.84 1.67 -16.63
N GLY A 260 4.10 1.65 -17.01
CA GLY A 260 4.91 2.86 -17.17
C GLY A 260 5.44 3.48 -15.86
N VAL A 261 5.16 2.86 -14.71
CA VAL A 261 5.63 3.33 -13.40
C VAL A 261 6.80 2.49 -12.93
N VAL A 262 7.93 3.11 -12.62
CA VAL A 262 9.04 2.46 -11.92
C VAL A 262 8.59 2.13 -10.49
N MET A 263 8.67 0.85 -10.12
CA MET A 263 8.09 0.35 -8.87
C MET A 263 8.93 0.68 -7.65
N PHE A 264 10.24 0.82 -7.80
CA PHE A 264 11.19 0.99 -6.69
C PHE A 264 11.96 2.30 -6.84
N ARG A 265 12.12 3.05 -5.72
CA ARG A 265 12.91 4.29 -5.69
C ARG A 265 14.39 4.07 -5.35
N ASP A 266 14.74 2.88 -4.92
CA ASP A 266 16.08 2.39 -4.63
C ASP A 266 16.13 0.85 -4.76
N ALA A 267 16.89 0.15 -3.96
CA ALA A 267 16.98 -1.32 -3.98
C ALA A 267 15.77 -2.02 -3.37
N HIS A 268 15.02 -1.39 -2.47
CA HIS A 268 14.00 -2.08 -1.67
C HIS A 268 12.77 -1.24 -1.26
N HIS A 269 12.82 0.07 -1.38
CA HIS A 269 11.64 0.90 -1.11
C HIS A 269 10.81 1.08 -2.38
N LEU A 270 9.51 0.91 -2.26
CA LEU A 270 8.57 1.23 -3.34
C LEU A 270 8.51 2.75 -3.59
N THR A 271 8.22 3.14 -4.82
CA THR A 271 7.86 4.52 -5.15
C THR A 271 6.45 4.83 -4.61
N ASN A 272 6.22 6.08 -4.24
CA ASN A 272 4.92 6.54 -3.77
C ASN A 272 3.84 6.37 -4.85
N THR A 273 4.19 6.65 -6.11
CA THR A 273 3.29 6.48 -7.27
C THR A 273 2.87 5.02 -7.42
N TYR A 274 3.81 4.06 -7.33
CA TYR A 274 3.46 2.65 -7.41
C TYR A 274 2.68 2.18 -6.18
N ALA A 275 3.08 2.55 -4.98
CA ALA A 275 2.38 2.21 -3.75
C ALA A 275 0.91 2.67 -3.76
N ALA A 276 0.63 3.81 -4.39
CA ALA A 276 -0.74 4.32 -4.55
C ALA A 276 -1.63 3.39 -5.40
N THR A 277 -1.05 2.59 -6.30
CA THR A 277 -1.79 1.60 -7.11
C THR A 277 -2.18 0.35 -6.31
N LEU A 278 -1.55 0.13 -5.15
CA LEU A 278 -1.80 -1.03 -4.28
C LEU A 278 -3.04 -0.89 -3.39
N ARG A 279 -3.81 0.21 -3.50
CA ARG A 279 -5.02 0.45 -2.69
C ARG A 279 -5.95 -0.76 -2.61
N ASP A 280 -6.34 -1.33 -3.76
CA ASP A 280 -7.30 -2.43 -3.80
C ASP A 280 -6.68 -3.75 -3.34
N VAL A 281 -5.38 -3.94 -3.61
CA VAL A 281 -4.60 -5.09 -3.09
C VAL A 281 -4.57 -5.06 -1.56
N LEU A 282 -4.30 -3.89 -0.98
CA LEU A 282 -4.33 -3.68 0.47
C LEU A 282 -5.75 -3.88 1.02
N GLY A 283 -6.78 -3.34 0.36
CA GLY A 283 -8.17 -3.50 0.74
C GLY A 283 -8.57 -4.96 0.85
N ASN A 284 -8.38 -5.73 -0.22
CA ASN A 284 -8.71 -7.16 -0.26
C ASN A 284 -7.89 -7.98 0.75
N ALA A 285 -6.65 -7.57 1.03
CA ALA A 285 -5.84 -8.23 2.05
C ALA A 285 -6.37 -7.94 3.47
N LEU A 286 -6.73 -6.69 3.76
CA LEU A 286 -7.21 -6.27 5.08
C LEU A 286 -8.63 -6.73 5.37
N ASP A 287 -9.48 -7.00 4.36
CA ASP A 287 -10.82 -7.57 4.58
C ASP A 287 -10.71 -8.86 5.42
N ARG A 288 -9.71 -9.72 5.16
CA ARG A 288 -9.43 -10.92 5.97
C ARG A 288 -9.06 -10.65 7.44
N ALA A 289 -8.61 -9.44 7.74
CA ALA A 289 -8.28 -9.03 9.11
C ALA A 289 -9.47 -8.37 9.81
N LEU A 290 -10.51 -8.03 9.06
CA LEU A 290 -11.72 -7.36 9.55
C LEU A 290 -12.89 -8.33 9.72
N ASP A 291 -12.87 -9.48 9.03
CA ASP A 291 -13.79 -10.58 9.22
C ASP A 291 -13.52 -11.29 10.57
#